data_afd4247ddd816c54e4a10db85c6613ad
#
_entry.id   afd4247ddd816c54e4a10db85c6613ad
#
_cell.length_a   1.000
_cell.length_b   1.000
_cell.length_c   1.000
_cell.angle_alpha   90.00
_cell.angle_beta   90.00
_cell.angle_gamma   90.00
#
_symmetry.space_group_name_H-M   'P 1'
#
loop_
_entity.id
_entity.type
_entity.pdbx_description
1 polymer ?
#
loop_
_entity_poly.entity_id
_entity_poly.type
_entity_poly.pdbx_seq_one_letter_code
_entity_poly.pdbx_strand_id
1 'polypeptide(L)'
;MNTRLAVLVLFLSSAGWGLTWLPIKALSDMGLDGLHLVFIAFFSGALLLLPWLYTQRHYWKQKLSLMLMIALAGGFANASFQTAIYHGDVIRVMILFYMLPVWSVIGGRIFLGEKIDAVRVLAVLLCLSGAFIILDIGHTSWTGVSWIDLLAMGSGMGLAATNILFRFTQDIPVMSKVSAMFIGCTVLIGVSLMVFTSAAGLPANDVVLWAVVYGALWLTLITTGTQWGVTQMEAGRSAVIIVVELVVAVVSTALIVTAGLKFYEIVGGLMVLSAAVLEGARSDEGARPALNDEGLLAEKNRSL
;
A
#
# COMPACT_ATOMS: atom_id res chain seq x y z
N MET A 1 -17.53 -12.32 -9.18
CA MET A 1 -17.61 -11.06 -8.41
C MET A 1 -17.34 -9.90 -9.36
N ASN A 2 -17.87 -8.69 -9.11
CA ASN A 2 -17.78 -7.60 -10.10
C ASN A 2 -16.42 -6.91 -10.04
N THR A 3 -15.52 -7.24 -10.96
CA THR A 3 -14.17 -6.66 -11.10
C THR A 3 -14.19 -5.12 -11.15
N ARG A 4 -15.22 -4.52 -11.74
CA ARG A 4 -15.38 -3.06 -11.78
C ARG A 4 -15.56 -2.46 -10.40
N LEU A 5 -16.26 -3.15 -9.49
CA LEU A 5 -16.41 -2.72 -8.10
C LEU A 5 -15.05 -2.77 -7.38
N ALA A 6 -14.26 -3.82 -7.60
CA ALA A 6 -12.93 -3.94 -6.98
C ALA A 6 -11.98 -2.83 -7.44
N VAL A 7 -11.99 -2.51 -8.74
CA VAL A 7 -11.21 -1.38 -9.30
C VAL A 7 -11.67 -0.05 -8.70
N LEU A 8 -12.98 0.18 -8.60
CA LEU A 8 -13.52 1.41 -8.02
C LEU A 8 -13.14 1.57 -6.54
N VAL A 9 -13.30 0.50 -5.75
CA VAL A 9 -12.94 0.53 -4.32
C VAL A 9 -11.43 0.77 -4.15
N LEU A 10 -10.60 0.10 -4.95
CA LEU A 10 -9.15 0.30 -4.90
C LEU A 10 -8.78 1.73 -5.29
N PHE A 11 -9.38 2.27 -6.36
CA PHE A 11 -9.17 3.65 -6.80
C PHE A 11 -9.55 4.67 -5.72
N LEU A 12 -10.75 4.53 -5.14
CA LEU A 12 -11.22 5.44 -4.07
C LEU A 12 -10.36 5.34 -2.80
N SER A 13 -9.92 4.13 -2.44
CA SER A 13 -9.03 3.93 -1.29
C SER A 13 -7.64 4.50 -1.56
N SER A 14 -7.11 4.36 -2.77
CA SER A 14 -5.85 4.98 -3.18
C SER A 14 -5.96 6.52 -3.20
N ALA A 15 -7.08 7.07 -3.66
CA ALA A 15 -7.36 8.48 -3.54
C ALA A 15 -7.40 8.95 -2.07
N GLY A 16 -8.00 8.14 -1.19
CA GLY A 16 -7.96 8.36 0.27
C GLY A 16 -6.53 8.37 0.82
N TRP A 17 -5.65 7.48 0.35
CA TRP A 17 -4.22 7.50 0.69
C TRP A 17 -3.55 8.79 0.21
N GLY A 18 -3.82 9.25 -1.00
CA GLY A 18 -3.32 10.52 -1.52
C GLY A 18 -3.77 11.75 -0.71
N LEU A 19 -4.88 11.67 0.02
CA LEU A 19 -5.38 12.72 0.90
C LEU A 19 -4.86 12.63 2.34
N THR A 20 -4.10 11.58 2.71
CA THR A 20 -3.61 11.39 4.09
C THR A 20 -2.69 12.50 4.58
N TRP A 21 -2.05 13.23 3.67
CA TRP A 21 -1.22 14.36 4.04
C TRP A 21 -2.01 15.46 4.78
N LEU A 22 -3.32 15.62 4.52
CA LEU A 22 -4.16 16.62 5.18
C LEU A 22 -4.29 16.39 6.68
N PRO A 23 -4.81 15.24 7.18
CA PRO A 23 -4.86 14.98 8.62
C PRO A 23 -3.46 14.90 9.25
N ILE A 24 -2.46 14.36 8.53
CA ILE A 24 -1.09 14.30 9.03
C ILE A 24 -0.55 15.72 9.26
N LYS A 25 -0.70 16.61 8.27
CA LYS A 25 -0.27 18.00 8.40
C LYS A 25 -1.00 18.72 9.55
N ALA A 26 -2.32 18.57 9.67
CA ALA A 26 -3.10 19.19 10.74
C ALA A 26 -2.62 18.72 12.12
N LEU A 27 -2.33 17.44 12.30
CA LEU A 27 -1.82 16.88 13.55
C LEU A 27 -0.37 17.31 13.84
N SER A 28 0.46 17.42 12.78
CA SER A 28 1.82 17.95 12.90
C SER A 28 1.82 19.43 13.32
N ASP A 29 0.95 20.26 12.73
CA ASP A 29 0.78 21.66 13.10
C ASP A 29 0.31 21.83 14.58
N MET A 30 -0.33 20.78 15.15
CA MET A 30 -0.73 20.72 16.57
C MET A 30 0.37 20.10 17.47
N GLY A 31 1.55 19.81 16.94
CA GLY A 31 2.72 19.33 17.70
C GLY A 31 2.85 17.80 17.82
N LEU A 32 2.09 17.01 17.05
CA LEU A 32 2.23 15.56 16.97
C LEU A 32 2.66 15.17 15.57
N ASP A 33 3.93 14.89 15.38
CA ASP A 33 4.51 14.56 14.10
C ASP A 33 5.25 13.22 14.06
N GLY A 34 5.73 12.88 12.88
CA GLY A 34 6.66 11.79 12.62
C GLY A 34 6.16 10.44 13.11
N LEU A 35 7.08 9.68 13.70
CA LEU A 35 6.84 8.30 14.10
C LEU A 35 5.82 8.15 15.22
N HIS A 36 5.66 9.17 16.11
CA HIS A 36 4.67 9.12 17.20
C HIS A 36 3.24 9.14 16.66
N LEU A 37 2.95 10.02 15.71
CA LEU A 37 1.64 10.07 15.04
C LEU A 37 1.32 8.72 14.37
N VAL A 38 2.28 8.19 13.61
CA VAL A 38 2.11 6.93 12.88
C VAL A 38 1.91 5.76 13.83
N PHE A 39 2.67 5.73 14.94
CA PHE A 39 2.47 4.71 16.00
C PHE A 39 1.07 4.74 16.57
N ILE A 40 0.58 5.91 16.98
CA ILE A 40 -0.78 6.08 17.56
C ILE A 40 -1.84 5.66 16.54
N ALA A 41 -1.66 6.05 15.27
CA ALA A 41 -2.61 5.75 14.20
C ALA A 41 -2.71 4.23 13.93
N PHE A 42 -1.59 3.52 13.78
CA PHE A 42 -1.62 2.07 13.57
C PHE A 42 -2.05 1.30 14.82
N PHE A 43 -1.65 1.75 16.00
CA PHE A 43 -2.07 1.14 17.27
C PHE A 43 -3.58 1.25 17.47
N SER A 44 -4.17 2.42 17.25
CA SER A 44 -5.62 2.62 17.38
C SER A 44 -6.42 1.80 16.37
N GLY A 45 -5.96 1.71 15.12
CA GLY A 45 -6.57 0.85 14.11
C GLY A 45 -6.42 -0.64 14.44
N ALA A 46 -5.26 -1.06 14.98
CA ALA A 46 -5.06 -2.42 15.47
C ALA A 46 -6.05 -2.76 16.57
N LEU A 47 -6.21 -1.88 17.57
CA LEU A 47 -7.20 -2.07 18.67
C LEU A 47 -8.63 -2.16 18.13
N LEU A 48 -9.01 -1.29 17.20
CA LEU A 48 -10.33 -1.32 16.58
C LEU A 48 -10.60 -2.68 15.89
N LEU A 49 -9.61 -3.27 15.25
CA LEU A 49 -9.74 -4.50 14.47
C LEU A 49 -9.59 -5.78 15.30
N LEU A 50 -9.15 -5.72 16.56
CA LEU A 50 -9.00 -6.90 17.45
C LEU A 50 -10.24 -7.78 17.55
N PRO A 51 -11.49 -7.25 17.67
CA PRO A 51 -12.69 -8.09 17.71
C PRO A 51 -12.82 -8.97 16.45
N TRP A 52 -12.54 -8.43 15.26
CA TRP A 52 -12.57 -9.22 14.01
C TRP A 52 -11.47 -10.27 13.99
N LEU A 53 -10.25 -9.93 14.41
CA LEU A 53 -9.16 -10.89 14.50
C LEU A 53 -9.55 -12.05 15.41
N TYR A 54 -10.16 -11.79 16.56
CA TYR A 54 -10.57 -12.82 17.52
C TYR A 54 -11.74 -13.66 17.00
N THR A 55 -12.80 -13.04 16.49
CA THR A 55 -14.01 -13.75 16.01
C THR A 55 -13.71 -14.60 14.77
N GLN A 56 -12.82 -14.15 13.90
CA GLN A 56 -12.43 -14.83 12.67
C GLN A 56 -11.24 -15.79 12.87
N ARG A 57 -10.85 -16.11 14.13
CA ARG A 57 -9.67 -16.95 14.41
C ARG A 57 -9.72 -18.35 13.79
N HIS A 58 -10.89 -18.88 13.49
CA HIS A 58 -11.06 -20.20 12.89
C HIS A 58 -10.54 -20.25 11.44
N TYR A 59 -10.48 -19.13 10.73
CA TYR A 59 -9.92 -19.06 9.37
C TYR A 59 -8.38 -19.05 9.36
N TRP A 60 -7.74 -18.47 10.35
CA TRP A 60 -6.30 -18.22 10.32
C TRP A 60 -5.48 -19.04 11.33
N LYS A 61 -6.10 -19.66 12.34
CA LYS A 61 -5.40 -20.41 13.38
C LYS A 61 -4.43 -21.48 12.84
N GLN A 62 -4.81 -22.18 11.77
CA GLN A 62 -3.98 -23.20 11.11
C GLN A 62 -2.96 -22.59 10.13
N LYS A 63 -3.03 -21.28 9.87
CA LYS A 63 -2.19 -20.53 8.94
C LYS A 63 -1.44 -19.40 9.64
N LEU A 64 -1.06 -19.63 10.89
CA LEU A 64 -0.40 -18.61 11.72
C LEU A 64 0.89 -18.08 11.08
N SER A 65 1.65 -18.94 10.41
CA SER A 65 2.86 -18.53 9.68
C SER A 65 2.57 -17.49 8.60
N LEU A 66 1.49 -17.65 7.83
CA LEU A 66 1.07 -16.68 6.81
C LEU A 66 0.60 -15.36 7.44
N MET A 67 -0.13 -15.44 8.57
CA MET A 67 -0.52 -14.24 9.32
C MET A 67 0.70 -13.47 9.86
N LEU A 68 1.69 -14.19 10.39
CA LEU A 68 2.95 -13.60 10.83
C LEU A 68 3.74 -12.98 9.66
N MET A 69 3.76 -13.65 8.51
CA MET A 69 4.39 -13.08 7.29
C MET A 69 3.69 -11.78 6.84
N ILE A 70 2.35 -11.73 6.90
CA ILE A 70 1.58 -10.51 6.60
C ILE A 70 1.92 -9.40 7.61
N ALA A 71 1.95 -9.73 8.91
CA ALA A 71 2.30 -8.77 9.96
C ALA A 71 3.73 -8.24 9.78
N LEU A 72 4.69 -9.11 9.51
CA LEU A 72 6.09 -8.72 9.30
C LEU A 72 6.30 -7.94 8.00
N ALA A 73 5.76 -8.41 6.88
CA ALA A 73 5.93 -7.74 5.58
C ALA A 73 5.26 -6.36 5.59
N GLY A 74 4.00 -6.27 6.04
CA GLY A 74 3.27 -5.02 6.13
C GLY A 74 3.84 -4.08 7.19
N GLY A 75 4.23 -4.61 8.33
CA GLY A 75 4.90 -3.85 9.38
C GLY A 75 6.24 -3.30 8.91
N PHE A 76 7.07 -4.13 8.28
CA PHE A 76 8.34 -3.71 7.70
C PHE A 76 8.15 -2.64 6.61
N ALA A 77 7.20 -2.84 5.69
CA ALA A 77 6.91 -1.87 4.64
C ALA A 77 6.61 -0.49 5.22
N ASN A 78 5.67 -0.42 6.18
CA ASN A 78 5.25 0.84 6.76
C ASN A 78 6.32 1.45 7.67
N ALA A 79 6.94 0.67 8.56
CA ALA A 79 7.99 1.18 9.46
C ALA A 79 9.21 1.70 8.67
N SER A 80 9.64 0.96 7.64
CA SER A 80 10.75 1.37 6.78
C SER A 80 10.43 2.63 5.99
N PHE A 81 9.22 2.74 5.42
CA PHE A 81 8.77 3.93 4.70
C PHE A 81 8.77 5.16 5.62
N GLN A 82 8.11 5.05 6.77
CA GLN A 82 8.00 6.18 7.71
C GLN A 82 9.36 6.59 8.27
N THR A 83 10.22 5.62 8.60
CA THR A 83 11.58 5.90 9.06
C THR A 83 12.41 6.56 7.95
N ALA A 84 12.27 6.10 6.70
CA ALA A 84 12.96 6.69 5.56
C ALA A 84 12.48 8.13 5.28
N ILE A 85 11.18 8.40 5.33
CA ILE A 85 10.61 9.77 5.20
C ILE A 85 11.11 10.70 6.32
N TYR A 86 11.19 10.19 7.54
CA TYR A 86 11.61 10.99 8.70
C TYR A 86 13.10 11.40 8.62
N HIS A 87 13.97 10.54 8.09
CA HIS A 87 15.41 10.76 8.09
C HIS A 87 16.00 11.16 6.72
N GLY A 88 15.23 11.03 5.64
CA GLY A 88 15.71 11.17 4.28
C GLY A 88 15.09 12.31 3.50
N ASP A 89 15.55 12.45 2.26
CA ASP A 89 14.88 13.29 1.27
C ASP A 89 13.57 12.64 0.82
N VAL A 90 12.46 13.32 1.06
CA VAL A 90 11.10 12.80 0.81
C VAL A 90 10.93 12.38 -0.66
N ILE A 91 11.44 13.20 -1.60
CA ILE A 91 11.29 12.92 -3.04
C ILE A 91 12.04 11.65 -3.41
N ARG A 92 13.29 11.52 -2.94
CA ARG A 92 14.13 10.35 -3.18
C ARG A 92 13.53 9.07 -2.57
N VAL A 93 13.00 9.16 -1.36
CA VAL A 93 12.31 8.04 -0.69
C VAL A 93 11.07 7.62 -1.50
N MET A 94 10.26 8.57 -1.96
CA MET A 94 9.08 8.28 -2.76
C MET A 94 9.43 7.65 -4.11
N ILE A 95 10.47 8.14 -4.81
CA ILE A 95 10.94 7.55 -6.07
C ILE A 95 11.27 6.05 -5.87
N LEU A 96 12.02 5.72 -4.82
CA LEU A 96 12.42 4.35 -4.52
C LEU A 96 11.22 3.48 -4.07
N PHE A 97 10.30 4.03 -3.29
CA PHE A 97 9.07 3.36 -2.89
C PHE A 97 8.17 3.05 -4.08
N TYR A 98 8.00 4.00 -5.01
CA TYR A 98 7.15 3.81 -6.22
C TYR A 98 7.74 2.85 -7.26
N MET A 99 8.87 2.21 -6.99
CA MET A 99 9.24 0.96 -7.68
C MET A 99 8.30 -0.22 -7.36
N LEU A 100 7.31 -0.02 -6.46
CA LEU A 100 6.28 -0.98 -6.07
C LEU A 100 5.66 -1.77 -7.24
N PRO A 101 5.23 -1.16 -8.37
CA PRO A 101 4.66 -1.92 -9.49
C PRO A 101 5.62 -2.94 -10.10
N VAL A 102 6.92 -2.64 -10.15
CA VAL A 102 7.94 -3.58 -10.64
C VAL A 102 8.02 -4.80 -9.73
N TRP A 103 8.13 -4.57 -8.42
CA TRP A 103 8.20 -5.65 -7.42
C TRP A 103 6.93 -6.49 -7.41
N SER A 104 5.76 -5.85 -7.57
CA SER A 104 4.47 -6.53 -7.63
C SER A 104 4.32 -7.40 -8.87
N VAL A 105 4.78 -6.94 -10.03
CA VAL A 105 4.75 -7.73 -11.28
C VAL A 105 5.71 -8.92 -11.20
N ILE A 106 6.94 -8.69 -10.74
CA ILE A 106 7.93 -9.76 -10.57
C ILE A 106 7.44 -10.79 -9.56
N GLY A 107 7.00 -10.33 -8.38
CA GLY A 107 6.52 -11.21 -7.32
C GLY A 107 5.21 -11.92 -7.70
N GLY A 108 4.28 -11.25 -8.39
CA GLY A 108 3.07 -11.85 -8.94
C GLY A 108 3.38 -12.98 -9.93
N ARG A 109 4.40 -12.77 -10.78
CA ARG A 109 4.88 -13.83 -11.68
C ARG A 109 5.45 -15.03 -10.94
N ILE A 110 6.29 -14.78 -9.94
CA ILE A 110 7.04 -15.85 -9.21
C ILE A 110 6.12 -16.62 -8.27
N PHE A 111 5.31 -15.92 -7.46
CA PHE A 111 4.54 -16.52 -6.36
C PHE A 111 3.09 -16.86 -6.70
N LEU A 112 2.50 -16.15 -7.67
CA LEU A 112 1.09 -16.32 -8.06
C LEU A 112 0.92 -16.86 -9.48
N GLY A 113 2.01 -17.01 -10.25
CA GLY A 113 1.96 -17.47 -11.65
C GLY A 113 1.31 -16.47 -12.62
N GLU A 114 1.19 -15.20 -12.24
CA GLU A 114 0.57 -14.17 -13.06
C GLU A 114 1.32 -13.97 -14.38
N LYS A 115 0.60 -13.68 -15.46
CA LYS A 115 1.21 -13.46 -16.78
C LYS A 115 1.72 -12.03 -16.90
N ILE A 116 2.93 -11.90 -17.45
CA ILE A 116 3.50 -10.59 -17.83
C ILE A 116 3.32 -10.46 -19.34
N ASP A 117 2.40 -9.63 -19.77
CA ASP A 117 2.15 -9.31 -21.18
C ASP A 117 2.60 -7.89 -21.53
N ALA A 118 2.58 -7.55 -22.80
CA ALA A 118 3.04 -6.25 -23.29
C ALA A 118 2.22 -5.08 -22.72
N VAL A 119 0.91 -5.27 -22.47
CA VAL A 119 0.04 -4.24 -21.90
C VAL A 119 0.45 -3.96 -20.45
N ARG A 120 0.76 -5.00 -19.67
CA ARG A 120 1.27 -4.86 -18.30
C ARG A 120 2.60 -4.13 -18.26
N VAL A 121 3.52 -4.50 -19.14
CA VAL A 121 4.83 -3.81 -19.24
C VAL A 121 4.63 -2.34 -19.60
N LEU A 122 3.77 -2.04 -20.58
CA LEU A 122 3.45 -0.66 -20.94
C LEU A 122 2.82 0.12 -19.79
N ALA A 123 1.85 -0.47 -19.09
CA ALA A 123 1.20 0.17 -17.93
C ALA A 123 2.21 0.48 -16.82
N VAL A 124 3.11 -0.46 -16.49
CA VAL A 124 4.18 -0.23 -15.50
C VAL A 124 5.13 0.86 -15.95
N LEU A 125 5.57 0.87 -17.21
CA LEU A 125 6.44 1.91 -17.74
C LEU A 125 5.78 3.29 -17.72
N LEU A 126 4.51 3.40 -18.13
CA LEU A 126 3.75 4.65 -18.05
C LEU A 126 3.60 5.13 -16.60
N CYS A 127 3.27 4.21 -15.69
CA CYS A 127 3.09 4.50 -14.28
C CYS A 127 4.39 5.04 -13.66
N LEU A 128 5.51 4.34 -13.85
CA LEU A 128 6.82 4.74 -13.33
C LEU A 128 7.30 6.06 -13.94
N SER A 129 7.22 6.20 -15.26
CA SER A 129 7.62 7.44 -15.93
C SER A 129 6.78 8.62 -15.44
N GLY A 130 5.46 8.43 -15.29
CA GLY A 130 4.56 9.45 -14.77
C GLY A 130 4.89 9.84 -13.32
N ALA A 131 5.10 8.85 -12.45
CA ALA A 131 5.47 9.09 -11.05
C ALA A 131 6.83 9.83 -10.94
N PHE A 132 7.82 9.43 -11.72
CA PHE A 132 9.14 10.06 -11.70
C PHE A 132 9.13 11.49 -12.27
N ILE A 133 8.28 11.77 -13.25
CA ILE A 133 8.06 13.12 -13.76
C ILE A 133 7.39 13.98 -12.67
N ILE A 134 6.34 13.50 -12.02
CA ILE A 134 5.66 14.21 -10.92
C ILE A 134 6.65 14.55 -9.79
N LEU A 135 7.50 13.58 -9.41
CA LEU A 135 8.46 13.74 -8.33
C LEU A 135 9.72 14.53 -8.74
N ASP A 136 9.80 15.01 -9.98
CA ASP A 136 10.90 15.84 -10.49
C ASP A 136 12.28 15.20 -10.25
N ILE A 137 12.44 13.94 -10.67
CA ILE A 137 13.66 13.13 -10.47
C ILE A 137 14.94 13.84 -10.94
N GLY A 138 14.83 14.76 -11.91
CA GLY A 138 15.97 15.50 -12.49
C GLY A 138 16.62 16.45 -11.48
N HIS A 139 15.92 16.88 -10.45
CA HIS A 139 16.45 17.78 -9.41
C HIS A 139 16.85 17.06 -8.12
N THR A 140 16.68 15.74 -8.05
CA THR A 140 17.07 14.94 -6.89
C THR A 140 18.57 14.64 -6.94
N SER A 141 19.28 14.90 -5.84
CA SER A 141 20.71 14.61 -5.74
C SER A 141 20.96 13.10 -5.49
N TRP A 142 21.74 12.46 -6.35
CA TRP A 142 22.10 11.04 -6.26
C TRP A 142 23.57 10.87 -5.84
N THR A 143 23.90 11.27 -4.61
CA THR A 143 25.28 11.23 -4.07
C THR A 143 25.63 9.91 -3.40
N GLY A 144 25.40 8.79 -4.07
CA GLY A 144 25.65 7.45 -3.52
C GLY A 144 24.42 6.79 -2.90
N VAL A 145 24.54 5.53 -2.52
CA VAL A 145 23.48 4.74 -1.86
C VAL A 145 23.63 4.85 -0.35
N SER A 146 22.56 5.25 0.32
CA SER A 146 22.50 5.35 1.79
C SER A 146 21.65 4.22 2.39
N TRP A 147 21.74 4.01 3.71
CA TRP A 147 20.85 3.07 4.41
C TRP A 147 19.37 3.47 4.30
N ILE A 148 19.10 4.78 4.15
CA ILE A 148 17.75 5.32 3.94
C ILE A 148 17.19 4.85 2.61
N ASP A 149 18.01 4.82 1.56
CA ASP A 149 17.59 4.32 0.24
C ASP A 149 17.24 2.84 0.29
N LEU A 150 17.99 2.06 1.07
CA LEU A 150 17.69 0.64 1.28
C LEU A 150 16.37 0.45 2.01
N LEU A 151 16.06 1.29 3.01
CA LEU A 151 14.76 1.28 3.68
C LEU A 151 13.63 1.67 2.72
N ALA A 152 13.82 2.72 1.94
CA ALA A 152 12.82 3.20 0.97
C ALA A 152 12.50 2.14 -0.10
N MET A 153 13.52 1.55 -0.70
CA MET A 153 13.35 0.46 -1.67
C MET A 153 12.76 -0.79 -1.00
N GLY A 154 13.25 -1.14 0.19
CA GLY A 154 12.74 -2.26 0.98
C GLY A 154 11.28 -2.07 1.37
N SER A 155 10.82 -0.84 1.62
CA SER A 155 9.42 -0.55 1.90
C SER A 155 8.51 -0.85 0.72
N GLY A 156 8.90 -0.46 -0.50
CA GLY A 156 8.18 -0.80 -1.74
C GLY A 156 8.13 -2.31 -2.00
N MET A 157 9.26 -3.01 -1.78
CA MET A 157 9.31 -4.49 -1.84
C MET A 157 8.41 -5.14 -0.77
N GLY A 158 8.44 -4.62 0.46
CA GLY A 158 7.63 -5.10 1.57
C GLY A 158 6.14 -4.93 1.31
N LEU A 159 5.73 -3.80 0.72
CA LEU A 159 4.34 -3.57 0.35
C LEU A 159 3.91 -4.50 -0.79
N ALA A 160 4.77 -4.71 -1.81
CA ALA A 160 4.52 -5.70 -2.86
C ALA A 160 4.35 -7.11 -2.28
N ALA A 161 5.24 -7.52 -1.36
CA ALA A 161 5.14 -8.81 -0.67
C ALA A 161 3.84 -8.92 0.14
N THR A 162 3.45 -7.86 0.85
CA THR A 162 2.18 -7.79 1.59
C THR A 162 0.99 -7.99 0.65
N ASN A 163 0.94 -7.28 -0.47
CA ASN A 163 -0.12 -7.39 -1.47
C ASN A 163 -0.21 -8.79 -2.08
N ILE A 164 0.94 -9.42 -2.35
CA ILE A 164 1.02 -10.81 -2.83
C ILE A 164 0.49 -11.78 -1.77
N LEU A 165 0.87 -11.61 -0.50
CA LEU A 165 0.37 -12.43 0.60
C LEU A 165 -1.14 -12.27 0.79
N PHE A 166 -1.68 -11.05 0.68
CA PHE A 166 -3.12 -10.81 0.72
C PHE A 166 -3.84 -11.52 -0.43
N ARG A 167 -3.27 -11.50 -1.62
CA ARG A 167 -3.79 -12.19 -2.79
C ARG A 167 -3.69 -13.72 -2.66
N PHE A 168 -2.58 -14.22 -2.13
CA PHE A 168 -2.34 -15.65 -1.92
C PHE A 168 -3.28 -16.27 -0.87
N THR A 169 -3.64 -15.51 0.18
CA THR A 169 -4.45 -15.98 1.32
C THR A 169 -5.92 -15.57 1.20
N GLN A 170 -6.58 -15.86 0.07
CA GLN A 170 -7.97 -15.43 -0.18
C GLN A 170 -9.00 -16.05 0.76
N ASP A 171 -8.71 -17.20 1.31
CA ASP A 171 -9.54 -17.91 2.29
C ASP A 171 -9.52 -17.27 3.68
N ILE A 172 -8.55 -16.40 3.99
CA ILE A 172 -8.52 -15.62 5.22
C ILE A 172 -9.25 -14.28 5.01
N PRO A 173 -10.22 -13.94 5.86
CA PRO A 173 -10.95 -12.67 5.74
C PRO A 173 -10.02 -11.45 5.79
N VAL A 174 -10.32 -10.45 4.97
CA VAL A 174 -9.48 -9.24 4.82
C VAL A 174 -9.28 -8.52 6.14
N MET A 175 -10.33 -8.43 6.98
CA MET A 175 -10.25 -7.77 8.30
C MET A 175 -9.19 -8.42 9.21
N SER A 176 -9.08 -9.76 9.23
CA SER A 176 -8.04 -10.46 10.00
C SER A 176 -6.65 -10.14 9.47
N LYS A 177 -6.48 -10.09 8.15
CA LYS A 177 -5.20 -9.77 7.52
C LYS A 177 -4.77 -8.33 7.78
N VAL A 178 -5.70 -7.37 7.67
CA VAL A 178 -5.44 -5.94 7.98
C VAL A 178 -5.10 -5.78 9.46
N SER A 179 -5.81 -6.48 10.35
CA SER A 179 -5.50 -6.47 11.79
C SER A 179 -4.06 -6.97 12.07
N ALA A 180 -3.66 -8.09 11.45
CA ALA A 180 -2.30 -8.62 11.59
C ALA A 180 -1.25 -7.62 11.06
N MET A 181 -1.51 -7.00 9.91
CA MET A 181 -0.66 -5.97 9.33
C MET A 181 -0.53 -4.77 10.28
N PHE A 182 -1.63 -4.27 10.84
CA PHE A 182 -1.61 -3.13 11.77
C PHE A 182 -0.86 -3.45 13.07
N ILE A 183 -1.00 -4.67 13.59
CA ILE A 183 -0.21 -5.14 14.74
C ILE A 183 1.28 -5.13 14.38
N GLY A 184 1.65 -5.67 13.21
CA GLY A 184 3.03 -5.64 12.71
C GLY A 184 3.58 -4.23 12.56
N CYS A 185 2.78 -3.31 11.97
CA CYS A 185 3.12 -1.89 11.86
C CYS A 185 3.37 -1.26 13.24
N THR A 186 2.45 -1.48 14.19
CA THR A 186 2.56 -0.95 15.55
C THR A 186 3.84 -1.42 16.23
N VAL A 187 4.13 -2.72 16.16
CA VAL A 187 5.33 -3.30 16.80
C VAL A 187 6.61 -2.73 16.17
N LEU A 188 6.72 -2.74 14.85
CA LEU A 188 7.95 -2.32 14.18
C LEU A 188 8.15 -0.79 14.22
N ILE A 189 7.09 0.01 14.15
CA ILE A 189 7.18 1.46 14.35
C ILE A 189 7.51 1.76 15.83
N GLY A 190 6.97 1.00 16.77
CA GLY A 190 7.34 1.10 18.19
C GLY A 190 8.83 0.84 18.42
N VAL A 191 9.40 -0.17 17.74
CA VAL A 191 10.85 -0.42 17.75
C VAL A 191 11.61 0.75 17.12
N SER A 192 11.15 1.28 15.99
CA SER A 192 11.76 2.45 15.34
C SER A 192 11.77 3.67 16.25
N LEU A 193 10.68 3.92 16.99
CA LEU A 193 10.60 4.97 17.99
C LEU A 193 11.66 4.83 19.09
N MET A 194 11.84 3.61 19.62
CA MET A 194 12.83 3.34 20.66
C MET A 194 14.27 3.53 20.18
N VAL A 195 14.53 3.26 18.89
CA VAL A 195 15.89 3.31 18.32
C VAL A 195 16.25 4.72 17.80
N PHE A 196 15.30 5.41 17.17
CA PHE A 196 15.58 6.61 16.37
C PHE A 196 15.05 7.91 16.99
N THR A 197 14.22 7.84 18.06
CA THR A 197 13.66 9.04 18.68
C THR A 197 14.07 9.16 20.14
N SER A 198 14.42 10.39 20.56
CA SER A 198 14.54 10.72 21.98
C SER A 198 13.15 10.73 22.61
N ALA A 199 13.06 10.43 23.90
CA ALA A 199 11.81 10.50 24.66
C ALA A 199 11.26 11.92 24.67
N ALA A 200 10.50 12.29 23.66
CA ALA A 200 9.70 13.50 23.62
C ALA A 200 8.40 13.25 24.39
N GLY A 201 7.97 14.22 25.19
CA GLY A 201 6.67 14.14 25.85
C GLY A 201 5.54 14.08 24.80
N LEU A 202 4.48 13.32 25.10
CA LEU A 202 3.29 13.33 24.26
C LEU A 202 2.64 14.74 24.30
N PRO A 203 2.07 15.21 23.16
CA PRO A 203 1.34 16.47 23.13
C PRO A 203 0.05 16.39 23.96
N ALA A 204 -0.72 17.47 23.96
CA ALA A 204 -1.99 17.56 24.68
C ALA A 204 -2.97 16.42 24.32
N ASN A 205 -3.82 16.02 25.26
CA ASN A 205 -4.70 14.86 25.13
C ASN A 205 -5.69 14.96 23.95
N ASP A 206 -6.11 16.15 23.58
CA ASP A 206 -6.98 16.39 22.41
C ASP A 206 -6.29 16.05 21.09
N VAL A 207 -5.01 16.35 20.95
CA VAL A 207 -4.21 16.01 19.77
C VAL A 207 -4.06 14.49 19.63
N VAL A 208 -3.79 13.80 20.75
CA VAL A 208 -3.74 12.34 20.79
C VAL A 208 -5.09 11.75 20.40
N LEU A 209 -6.21 12.32 20.87
CA LEU A 209 -7.54 11.86 20.50
C LEU A 209 -7.78 11.98 18.98
N TRP A 210 -7.41 13.10 18.37
CA TRP A 210 -7.53 13.25 16.91
C TRP A 210 -6.65 12.26 16.13
N ALA A 211 -5.44 11.95 16.62
CA ALA A 211 -4.60 10.90 16.03
C ALA A 211 -5.23 9.50 16.14
N VAL A 212 -5.89 9.20 17.27
CA VAL A 212 -6.66 7.96 17.44
C VAL A 212 -7.83 7.90 16.45
N VAL A 213 -8.60 8.99 16.30
CA VAL A 213 -9.71 9.08 15.33
C VAL A 213 -9.19 8.89 13.90
N TYR A 214 -8.09 9.54 13.55
CA TYR A 214 -7.45 9.38 12.25
C TYR A 214 -7.07 7.91 11.99
N GLY A 215 -6.40 7.25 12.92
CA GLY A 215 -5.98 5.86 12.79
C GLY A 215 -7.14 4.88 12.75
N ALA A 216 -8.06 5.00 13.71
CA ALA A 216 -9.19 4.09 13.84
C ALA A 216 -10.20 4.21 12.69
N LEU A 217 -10.47 5.40 12.19
CA LEU A 217 -11.48 5.60 11.15
C LEU A 217 -10.84 5.74 9.77
N TRP A 218 -10.05 6.79 9.53
CA TRP A 218 -9.51 7.10 8.21
C TRP A 218 -8.57 6.00 7.72
N LEU A 219 -7.48 5.78 8.46
CA LEU A 219 -6.42 4.85 8.05
C LEU A 219 -6.95 3.41 7.93
N THR A 220 -7.81 2.99 8.88
CA THR A 220 -8.43 1.65 8.85
C THR A 220 -9.35 1.47 7.65
N LEU A 221 -10.17 2.48 7.33
CA LEU A 221 -11.10 2.43 6.20
C LEU A 221 -10.34 2.32 4.86
N ILE A 222 -9.41 3.24 4.61
CA ILE A 222 -8.68 3.26 3.33
C ILE A 222 -7.80 2.03 3.17
N THR A 223 -7.12 1.57 4.24
CA THR A 223 -6.31 0.36 4.19
C THR A 223 -7.16 -0.88 3.94
N THR A 224 -8.30 -1.00 4.62
CA THR A 224 -9.20 -2.14 4.40
C THR A 224 -9.72 -2.16 2.96
N GLY A 225 -10.11 -1.01 2.42
CA GLY A 225 -10.55 -0.89 1.03
C GLY A 225 -9.44 -1.22 0.03
N THR A 226 -8.23 -0.69 0.25
CA THR A 226 -7.06 -1.01 -0.59
C THR A 226 -6.77 -2.50 -0.57
N GLN A 227 -6.67 -3.11 0.62
CA GLN A 227 -6.33 -4.52 0.76
C GLN A 227 -7.45 -5.44 0.27
N TRP A 228 -8.71 -5.03 0.40
CA TRP A 228 -9.82 -5.76 -0.22
C TRP A 228 -9.69 -5.72 -1.75
N GLY A 229 -9.46 -4.55 -2.34
CA GLY A 229 -9.26 -4.40 -3.78
C GLY A 229 -8.09 -5.24 -4.31
N VAL A 230 -6.95 -5.22 -3.60
CA VAL A 230 -5.77 -6.04 -3.92
C VAL A 230 -6.09 -7.54 -3.95
N THR A 231 -6.93 -8.04 -3.04
CA THR A 231 -7.31 -9.46 -3.05
C THR A 231 -8.16 -9.86 -4.25
N GLN A 232 -8.78 -8.90 -4.93
CA GLN A 232 -9.74 -9.16 -6.02
C GLN A 232 -9.11 -9.13 -7.41
N MET A 233 -7.87 -8.70 -7.56
CA MET A 233 -7.21 -8.56 -8.86
C MET A 233 -5.74 -8.98 -8.78
N GLU A 234 -5.08 -9.09 -9.93
CA GLU A 234 -3.67 -9.45 -10.03
C GLU A 234 -2.77 -8.42 -9.32
N ALA A 235 -1.65 -8.89 -8.73
CA ALA A 235 -0.75 -8.06 -7.94
C ALA A 235 -0.16 -6.90 -8.74
N GLY A 236 0.27 -7.15 -9.99
CA GLY A 236 0.76 -6.09 -10.87
C GLY A 236 -0.31 -5.06 -11.22
N ARG A 237 -1.57 -5.50 -11.45
CA ARG A 237 -2.70 -4.63 -11.74
C ARG A 237 -3.04 -3.70 -10.56
N SER A 238 -3.16 -4.27 -9.38
CA SER A 238 -3.45 -3.50 -8.17
C SER A 238 -2.34 -2.49 -7.85
N ALA A 239 -1.07 -2.86 -8.04
CA ALA A 239 0.05 -1.98 -7.77
C ALA A 239 0.09 -0.73 -8.67
N VAL A 240 -0.27 -0.86 -9.96
CA VAL A 240 -0.37 0.30 -10.87
C VAL A 240 -1.50 1.23 -10.44
N ILE A 241 -2.67 0.69 -10.04
CA ILE A 241 -3.81 1.49 -9.60
C ILE A 241 -3.50 2.22 -8.29
N ILE A 242 -2.76 1.61 -7.37
CA ILE A 242 -2.36 2.24 -6.10
C ILE A 242 -1.60 3.56 -6.34
N VAL A 243 -0.74 3.65 -7.35
CA VAL A 243 0.05 4.87 -7.62
C VAL A 243 -0.81 6.11 -7.94
N VAL A 244 -2.11 5.95 -8.22
CA VAL A 244 -3.06 7.07 -8.33
C VAL A 244 -3.05 7.96 -7.07
N GLU A 245 -2.69 7.43 -5.91
CA GLU A 245 -2.52 8.20 -4.68
C GLU A 245 -1.58 9.41 -4.87
N LEU A 246 -0.51 9.25 -5.64
CA LEU A 246 0.44 10.32 -5.92
C LEU A 246 -0.22 11.46 -6.71
N VAL A 247 -1.05 11.13 -7.70
CA VAL A 247 -1.78 12.15 -8.49
C VAL A 247 -2.75 12.93 -7.60
N VAL A 248 -3.48 12.21 -6.73
CA VAL A 248 -4.43 12.85 -5.80
C VAL A 248 -3.69 13.71 -4.78
N ALA A 249 -2.54 13.26 -4.27
CA ALA A 249 -1.72 14.06 -3.35
C ALA A 249 -1.28 15.38 -3.99
N VAL A 250 -0.75 15.33 -5.21
CA VAL A 250 -0.26 16.52 -5.93
C VAL A 250 -1.41 17.47 -6.28
N VAL A 251 -2.50 16.95 -6.85
CA VAL A 251 -3.67 17.78 -7.20
C VAL A 251 -4.29 18.43 -5.96
N SER A 252 -4.49 17.67 -4.88
CA SER A 252 -5.06 18.21 -3.65
C SER A 252 -4.15 19.25 -2.99
N THR A 253 -2.83 19.03 -3.03
CA THR A 253 -1.85 20.03 -2.55
C THR A 253 -1.92 21.31 -3.38
N ALA A 254 -1.93 21.21 -4.70
CA ALA A 254 -2.01 22.37 -5.58
C ALA A 254 -3.30 23.19 -5.36
N LEU A 255 -4.42 22.51 -5.12
CA LEU A 255 -5.72 23.17 -4.88
C LEU A 255 -5.81 23.82 -3.49
N ILE A 256 -5.29 23.17 -2.45
CA ILE A 256 -5.45 23.63 -1.06
C ILE A 256 -4.38 24.65 -0.69
N VAL A 257 -3.12 24.44 -1.15
CA VAL A 257 -1.99 25.35 -0.85
C VAL A 257 -1.91 26.48 -1.88
N THR A 258 -2.79 26.52 -2.89
CA THR A 258 -2.84 27.54 -3.96
C THR A 258 -1.55 27.70 -4.75
N ALA A 259 -0.69 26.66 -4.76
CA ALA A 259 0.60 26.69 -5.47
C ALA A 259 0.47 26.56 -6.99
N GLY A 260 -0.72 26.12 -7.49
CA GLY A 260 -0.94 25.77 -8.89
C GLY A 260 -0.25 24.46 -9.28
N LEU A 261 -0.73 23.83 -10.36
CA LEU A 261 -0.09 22.63 -10.94
C LEU A 261 0.98 23.07 -11.96
N LYS A 262 2.15 22.51 -11.84
CA LYS A 262 3.21 22.69 -12.86
C LYS A 262 2.91 21.80 -14.07
N PHE A 263 3.36 22.22 -15.25
CA PHE A 263 3.09 21.47 -16.49
C PHE A 263 3.56 20.02 -16.43
N TYR A 264 4.72 19.74 -15.85
CA TYR A 264 5.25 18.38 -15.74
C TYR A 264 4.41 17.51 -14.76
N GLU A 265 3.83 18.10 -13.71
CA GLU A 265 2.92 17.38 -12.79
C GLU A 265 1.63 16.95 -13.51
N ILE A 266 1.12 17.80 -14.41
CA ILE A 266 -0.05 17.47 -15.24
C ILE A 266 0.29 16.31 -16.19
N VAL A 267 1.43 16.40 -16.90
CA VAL A 267 1.86 15.35 -17.83
C VAL A 267 2.08 14.02 -17.10
N GLY A 268 2.82 14.02 -16.00
CA GLY A 268 3.06 12.83 -15.19
C GLY A 268 1.78 12.26 -14.61
N GLY A 269 0.86 13.12 -14.13
CA GLY A 269 -0.46 12.74 -13.63
C GLY A 269 -1.31 12.03 -14.69
N LEU A 270 -1.34 12.57 -15.92
CA LEU A 270 -2.05 11.93 -17.02
C LEU A 270 -1.45 10.57 -17.40
N MET A 271 -0.13 10.41 -17.33
CA MET A 271 0.52 9.10 -17.56
C MET A 271 0.14 8.08 -16.51
N VAL A 272 0.16 8.43 -15.22
CA VAL A 272 -0.26 7.55 -14.12
C VAL A 272 -1.74 7.16 -14.26
N LEU A 273 -2.62 8.12 -14.54
CA LEU A 273 -4.05 7.85 -14.75
C LEU A 273 -4.28 6.96 -15.97
N SER A 274 -3.56 7.19 -17.08
CA SER A 274 -3.62 6.33 -18.27
C SER A 274 -3.21 4.89 -17.97
N ALA A 275 -2.14 4.70 -17.19
CA ALA A 275 -1.71 3.38 -16.74
C ALA A 275 -2.78 2.70 -15.87
N ALA A 276 -3.39 3.43 -14.93
CA ALA A 276 -4.46 2.91 -14.07
C ALA A 276 -5.71 2.54 -14.88
N VAL A 277 -6.07 3.33 -15.90
CA VAL A 277 -7.19 3.02 -16.81
C VAL A 277 -6.88 1.79 -17.66
N LEU A 278 -5.67 1.67 -18.22
CA LEU A 278 -5.25 0.50 -19.00
C LEU A 278 -5.37 -0.78 -18.16
N GLU A 279 -4.85 -0.79 -16.93
CA GLU A 279 -4.97 -1.95 -16.04
C GLU A 279 -6.39 -2.12 -15.49
N GLY A 280 -7.10 -1.03 -15.20
CA GLY A 280 -8.49 -1.06 -14.73
C GLY A 280 -9.49 -1.63 -15.74
N ALA A 281 -9.26 -1.40 -17.04
CA ALA A 281 -10.13 -1.85 -18.13
C ALA A 281 -9.91 -3.32 -18.54
N ARG A 282 -8.83 -3.97 -18.05
CA ARG A 282 -8.55 -5.38 -18.40
C ARG A 282 -9.63 -6.32 -17.86
N SER A 283 -10.03 -7.28 -18.68
CA SER A 283 -10.89 -8.40 -18.26
C SER A 283 -10.05 -9.48 -17.57
N ASP A 284 -10.64 -10.16 -16.57
CA ASP A 284 -9.97 -11.21 -15.77
C ASP A 284 -9.80 -12.55 -16.51
N GLU A 285 -9.65 -12.58 -17.83
CA GLU A 285 -9.50 -13.81 -18.59
C GLU A 285 -8.27 -14.66 -18.20
N GLY A 286 -7.33 -14.09 -17.42
CA GLY A 286 -6.16 -14.80 -16.89
C GLY A 286 -6.25 -15.26 -15.44
N ALA A 287 -7.30 -14.91 -14.71
CA ALA A 287 -7.44 -15.16 -13.27
C ALA A 287 -8.09 -16.51 -12.90
N ARG A 288 -8.26 -17.44 -13.84
CA ARG A 288 -8.61 -18.81 -13.47
C ARG A 288 -7.36 -19.43 -12.84
N PRO A 289 -7.42 -19.90 -11.55
CA PRO A 289 -6.38 -20.78 -11.05
C PRO A 289 -6.28 -21.94 -12.05
N ALA A 290 -5.07 -22.33 -12.40
CA ALA A 290 -4.85 -23.54 -13.13
C ALA A 290 -5.58 -24.65 -12.34
N LEU A 291 -6.72 -25.09 -12.83
CA LEU A 291 -7.36 -26.31 -12.32
C LEU A 291 -6.29 -27.37 -12.50
N ASN A 292 -5.83 -27.96 -11.40
CA ASN A 292 -4.95 -29.10 -11.42
C ASN A 292 -5.56 -30.12 -12.40
N ASP A 293 -4.72 -30.76 -13.20
CA ASP A 293 -5.12 -31.79 -14.18
C ASP A 293 -6.08 -32.84 -13.62
N GLU A 294 -6.10 -33.02 -12.30
CA GLU A 294 -7.06 -33.84 -11.57
C GLU A 294 -8.52 -33.36 -11.69
N GLY A 295 -8.76 -32.05 -11.79
CA GLY A 295 -10.11 -31.50 -11.97
C GLY A 295 -10.67 -31.76 -13.37
N LEU A 296 -9.83 -31.69 -14.38
CA LEU A 296 -10.20 -32.01 -15.77
C LEU A 296 -10.47 -33.52 -15.99
N LEU A 297 -9.73 -34.37 -15.27
CA LEU A 297 -9.95 -35.83 -15.30
C LEU A 297 -11.23 -36.23 -14.56
N ALA A 298 -11.58 -35.52 -13.45
CA ALA A 298 -12.82 -35.76 -12.73
C ALA A 298 -14.08 -35.33 -13.52
N GLU A 299 -14.00 -34.27 -14.31
CA GLU A 299 -15.09 -33.78 -15.14
C GLU A 299 -15.29 -34.68 -16.38
N LYS A 300 -14.19 -35.18 -16.96
CA LYS A 300 -14.24 -36.14 -18.10
C LYS A 300 -14.80 -37.49 -17.69
N ASN A 301 -14.57 -37.94 -16.47
CA ASN A 301 -15.13 -39.20 -15.93
C ASN A 301 -16.61 -39.10 -15.50
N ARG A 302 -17.18 -37.88 -15.36
CA ARG A 302 -18.60 -37.66 -15.11
C ARG A 302 -19.45 -37.57 -16.38
N SER A 303 -18.80 -37.41 -17.52
CA SER A 303 -19.46 -37.27 -18.84
C SER A 303 -19.41 -38.57 -19.68
N LEU A 304 -18.87 -39.67 -19.15
CA LEU A 304 -18.92 -41.04 -19.63
C LEU A 304 -19.80 -41.88 -18.71
#